data_5bf3979d5944ebe405fa388abf781134
#
_entry.id   5bf3979d5944ebe405fa388abf781134
#
_cell.length_a   1.000
_cell.length_b   1.000
_cell.length_c   1.000
_cell.angle_alpha   90.00
_cell.angle_beta   90.00
_cell.angle_gamma   90.00
#
_symmetry.space_group_name_H-M   'P 1'
#
loop_
_entity.id
_entity.type
_entity.pdbx_description
1 polymer ?
#
loop_
_entity_poly.entity_id
_entity_poly.type
_entity_poly.pdbx_seq_one_letter_code
_entity_poly.pdbx_strand_id
1 'polypeptide(L)'
;MPVIVTASSKGGAGKSTMTLVLAQALDSMDATVTIIDADPNRPIVRWRSGKSHSKVEVIGDITESNIVRVIRDHAATRQFVLVDLEGTANRLVSRAITQADLVIIPLQASALDSNEASKAVALIREEEETLEGRIIPFRVIMTRTNPLITTKIEREIYKSLDNAEVPLMRTRLHERQAYKAIFVRKVALNELDASINGLDAAMENAAALAEEVIDLIAAKQAGGKEENAHA
;
A
#
# COMPACT_ATOMS: atom_id res chain seq x y z
N MET A 1 -16.17 0.84 -4.53
CA MET A 1 -15.37 0.44 -3.37
C MET A 1 -13.95 0.96 -3.53
N PRO A 2 -13.24 1.31 -2.46
CA PRO A 2 -11.94 1.96 -2.57
C PRO A 2 -10.88 1.06 -3.20
N VAL A 3 -10.11 1.65 -4.10
CA VAL A 3 -8.95 1.06 -4.75
C VAL A 3 -7.70 1.72 -4.20
N ILE A 4 -6.83 0.95 -3.58
CA ILE A 4 -5.60 1.40 -2.95
C ILE A 4 -4.42 0.84 -3.76
N VAL A 5 -3.60 1.71 -4.30
CA VAL A 5 -2.46 1.34 -5.14
C VAL A 5 -1.17 1.56 -4.36
N THR A 6 -0.32 0.54 -4.30
CA THR A 6 1.02 0.66 -3.72
C THR A 6 2.03 0.89 -4.84
N ALA A 7 2.59 2.08 -4.91
CA ALA A 7 3.53 2.49 -5.95
C ALA A 7 4.86 2.96 -5.35
N SER A 8 5.97 2.59 -5.98
CA SER A 8 7.31 3.09 -5.65
C SER A 8 8.21 2.81 -6.82
N SER A 9 9.07 3.75 -7.18
CA SER A 9 10.02 3.62 -8.28
C SER A 9 11.21 2.70 -7.97
N LYS A 10 11.31 2.19 -6.72
CA LYS A 10 12.42 1.32 -6.28
C LYS A 10 11.96 -0.09 -5.92
N GLY A 11 12.73 -1.08 -6.37
CA GLY A 11 12.63 -2.45 -5.86
C GLY A 11 13.04 -2.53 -4.39
N GLY A 12 12.34 -3.34 -3.59
CA GLY A 12 12.69 -3.57 -2.19
C GLY A 12 12.19 -2.52 -1.19
N ALA A 13 11.47 -1.48 -1.61
CA ALA A 13 10.90 -0.45 -0.72
C ALA A 13 9.85 -0.97 0.28
N GLY A 14 9.43 -2.22 0.16
CA GLY A 14 8.45 -2.84 1.05
C GLY A 14 7.01 -2.85 0.51
N LYS A 15 6.80 -2.58 -0.78
CA LYS A 15 5.47 -2.57 -1.42
C LYS A 15 4.65 -3.81 -1.10
N SER A 16 5.08 -4.97 -1.56
CA SER A 16 4.35 -6.24 -1.38
C SER A 16 4.16 -6.61 0.09
N THR A 17 5.14 -6.26 0.94
CA THR A 17 5.01 -6.47 2.39
C THR A 17 3.91 -5.59 2.97
N MET A 18 3.90 -4.31 2.65
CA MET A 18 2.89 -3.36 3.10
C MET A 18 1.50 -3.75 2.58
N THR A 19 1.38 -4.07 1.28
CA THR A 19 0.12 -4.50 0.66
C THR A 19 -0.44 -5.76 1.34
N LEU A 20 0.40 -6.78 1.57
CA LEU A 20 -0.04 -8.01 2.20
C LEU A 20 -0.40 -7.82 3.69
N VAL A 21 0.40 -7.05 4.43
CA VAL A 21 0.12 -6.73 5.84
C VAL A 21 -1.18 -5.95 5.99
N LEU A 22 -1.39 -4.93 5.16
CA LEU A 22 -2.64 -4.15 5.13
C LEU A 22 -3.84 -5.04 4.80
N ALA A 23 -3.73 -5.90 3.77
CA ALA A 23 -4.81 -6.80 3.39
C ALA A 23 -5.20 -7.76 4.52
N GLN A 24 -4.21 -8.33 5.21
CA GLN A 24 -4.45 -9.23 6.34
C GLN A 24 -5.06 -8.53 7.55
N ALA A 25 -4.65 -7.29 7.81
CA ALA A 25 -5.24 -6.48 8.88
C ALA A 25 -6.72 -6.16 8.58
N LEU A 26 -7.05 -5.77 7.34
CA LEU A 26 -8.42 -5.55 6.90
C LEU A 26 -9.26 -6.85 6.96
N ASP A 27 -8.71 -7.98 6.52
CA ASP A 27 -9.36 -9.31 6.62
C ASP A 27 -9.64 -9.69 8.09
N SER A 28 -8.72 -9.36 9.01
CA SER A 28 -8.91 -9.56 10.45
C SER A 28 -10.01 -8.67 11.06
N MET A 29 -10.42 -7.61 10.36
CA MET A 29 -11.56 -6.74 10.68
C MET A 29 -12.84 -7.18 9.91
N ASP A 30 -12.87 -8.40 9.39
CA ASP A 30 -13.97 -9.00 8.59
C ASP A 30 -14.27 -8.25 7.28
N ALA A 31 -13.35 -7.44 6.78
CA ALA A 31 -13.50 -6.80 5.47
C ALA A 31 -13.22 -7.79 4.33
N THR A 32 -13.99 -7.68 3.24
CA THR A 32 -13.70 -8.43 2.01
C THR A 32 -12.63 -7.73 1.20
N VAL A 33 -11.48 -8.41 0.99
CA VAL A 33 -10.29 -7.83 0.38
C VAL A 33 -9.83 -8.66 -0.82
N THR A 34 -9.53 -7.98 -1.92
CA THR A 34 -8.80 -8.58 -3.05
C THR A 34 -7.47 -7.86 -3.23
N ILE A 35 -6.39 -8.62 -3.40
CA ILE A 35 -5.09 -8.12 -3.85
C ILE A 35 -4.91 -8.46 -5.32
N ILE A 36 -4.57 -7.45 -6.11
CA ILE A 36 -4.14 -7.60 -7.50
C ILE A 36 -2.62 -7.51 -7.50
N ASP A 37 -1.95 -8.66 -7.65
CA ASP A 37 -0.49 -8.77 -7.70
C ASP A 37 0.00 -8.57 -9.13
N ALA A 38 0.39 -7.34 -9.43
CA ALA A 38 0.89 -6.90 -10.73
C ALA A 38 2.42 -6.79 -10.79
N ASP A 39 3.14 -7.25 -9.74
CA ASP A 39 4.59 -7.39 -9.79
C ASP A 39 4.98 -8.63 -10.62
N PRO A 40 5.89 -8.52 -11.62
CA PRO A 40 6.36 -9.66 -12.41
C PRO A 40 6.93 -10.80 -11.56
N ASN A 41 7.46 -10.50 -10.38
CA ASN A 41 7.97 -11.49 -9.42
C ASN A 41 6.86 -12.23 -8.67
N ARG A 42 5.62 -11.74 -8.71
CA ARG A 42 4.43 -12.34 -8.09
C ARG A 42 4.63 -12.76 -6.62
N PRO A 43 5.10 -11.88 -5.75
CA PRO A 43 5.40 -12.24 -4.36
C PRO A 43 4.16 -12.65 -3.57
N ILE A 44 3.02 -11.99 -3.82
CA ILE A 44 1.77 -12.24 -3.09
C ILE A 44 1.04 -13.46 -3.65
N VAL A 45 1.07 -13.69 -4.97
CA VAL A 45 0.58 -14.95 -5.57
C VAL A 45 1.36 -16.14 -5.00
N ARG A 46 2.69 -16.02 -4.87
CA ARG A 46 3.50 -17.07 -4.22
C ARG A 46 3.16 -17.28 -2.76
N TRP A 47 2.86 -16.21 -2.02
CA TRP A 47 2.35 -16.32 -0.65
C TRP A 47 1.03 -17.09 -0.63
N ARG A 48 0.08 -16.74 -1.51
CA ARG A 48 -1.25 -17.36 -1.55
C ARG A 48 -1.21 -18.86 -1.91
N SER A 49 -0.15 -19.32 -2.58
CA SER A 49 0.03 -20.77 -2.85
C SER A 49 0.35 -21.61 -1.60
N GLY A 50 0.42 -20.99 -0.44
CA GLY A 50 0.64 -21.67 0.85
C GLY A 50 -0.64 -22.22 1.48
N LYS A 51 -0.57 -22.43 2.81
CA LYS A 51 -1.66 -23.03 3.60
C LYS A 51 -2.45 -22.01 4.43
N SER A 52 -2.34 -20.71 4.10
CA SER A 52 -3.08 -19.68 4.83
C SER A 52 -4.60 -19.86 4.71
N HIS A 53 -5.30 -19.70 5.83
CA HIS A 53 -6.76 -19.67 5.92
C HIS A 53 -7.34 -18.25 5.75
N SER A 54 -6.50 -17.23 5.53
CA SER A 54 -6.96 -15.87 5.24
C SER A 54 -7.94 -15.86 4.07
N LYS A 55 -9.00 -15.06 4.18
CA LYS A 55 -10.03 -14.88 3.15
C LYS A 55 -9.62 -13.91 2.05
N VAL A 56 -8.42 -13.31 2.15
CA VAL A 56 -7.89 -12.40 1.12
C VAL A 56 -7.80 -13.13 -0.22
N GLU A 57 -8.50 -12.62 -1.22
CA GLU A 57 -8.39 -13.09 -2.58
C GLU A 57 -7.15 -12.51 -3.24
N VAL A 58 -6.43 -13.30 -4.04
CA VAL A 58 -5.24 -12.83 -4.76
C VAL A 58 -5.38 -13.14 -6.24
N ILE A 59 -5.30 -12.10 -7.05
CA ILE A 59 -5.38 -12.18 -8.50
C ILE A 59 -3.98 -11.92 -9.08
N GLY A 60 -3.49 -12.86 -9.85
CA GLY A 60 -2.27 -12.74 -10.65
C GLY A 60 -2.58 -12.62 -12.15
N ASP A 61 -1.58 -12.85 -12.98
CA ASP A 61 -1.68 -12.78 -14.46
C ASP A 61 -2.20 -11.43 -14.99
N ILE A 62 -1.66 -10.38 -14.38
CA ILE A 62 -1.99 -8.99 -14.69
C ILE A 62 -1.11 -8.49 -15.84
N THR A 63 -1.77 -7.84 -16.78
CA THR A 63 -1.14 -7.23 -17.97
C THR A 63 -1.61 -5.79 -18.14
N GLU A 64 -0.89 -5.02 -18.94
CA GLU A 64 -1.31 -3.66 -19.30
C GLU A 64 -2.74 -3.63 -19.89
N SER A 65 -3.12 -4.65 -20.65
CA SER A 65 -4.43 -4.70 -21.31
C SER A 65 -5.60 -5.04 -20.38
N ASN A 66 -5.36 -5.77 -19.29
CA ASN A 66 -6.45 -6.26 -18.43
C ASN A 66 -6.56 -5.54 -17.08
N ILE A 67 -5.51 -4.83 -16.61
CA ILE A 67 -5.46 -4.28 -15.24
C ILE A 67 -6.66 -3.40 -14.88
N VAL A 68 -7.05 -2.49 -15.76
CA VAL A 68 -8.18 -1.56 -15.48
C VAL A 68 -9.50 -2.34 -15.33
N ARG A 69 -9.74 -3.32 -16.20
CA ARG A 69 -10.93 -4.17 -16.11
C ARG A 69 -10.93 -4.97 -14.81
N VAL A 70 -9.82 -5.64 -14.48
CA VAL A 70 -9.69 -6.47 -13.28
C VAL A 70 -9.91 -5.61 -12.02
N ILE A 71 -9.32 -4.40 -11.94
CA ILE A 71 -9.55 -3.48 -10.83
C ILE A 71 -11.03 -3.15 -10.69
N ARG A 72 -11.71 -2.77 -11.78
CA ARG A 72 -13.14 -2.38 -11.75
C ARG A 72 -14.06 -3.53 -11.38
N ASP A 73 -13.81 -4.72 -11.92
CA ASP A 73 -14.61 -5.92 -11.64
C ASP A 73 -14.56 -6.26 -10.15
N HIS A 74 -13.37 -6.23 -9.53
CA HIS A 74 -13.22 -6.49 -8.09
C HIS A 74 -13.70 -5.31 -7.23
N ALA A 75 -13.49 -4.06 -7.64
CA ALA A 75 -14.02 -2.90 -6.93
C ALA A 75 -15.55 -2.86 -6.89
N ALA A 76 -16.25 -3.51 -7.80
CA ALA A 76 -17.71 -3.61 -7.78
C ALA A 76 -18.24 -4.52 -6.65
N THR A 77 -17.45 -5.49 -6.19
CA THR A 77 -17.93 -6.57 -5.30
C THR A 77 -17.19 -6.67 -3.95
N ARG A 78 -16.02 -6.06 -3.81
CA ARG A 78 -15.15 -6.14 -2.61
C ARG A 78 -15.13 -4.83 -1.84
N GLN A 79 -15.01 -4.90 -0.53
CA GLN A 79 -14.88 -3.69 0.30
C GLN A 79 -13.55 -2.96 0.07
N PHE A 80 -12.47 -3.70 -0.24
CA PHE A 80 -11.17 -3.13 -0.58
C PHE A 80 -10.51 -3.87 -1.73
N VAL A 81 -9.92 -3.12 -2.65
CA VAL A 81 -9.03 -3.64 -3.70
C VAL A 81 -7.66 -3.03 -3.50
N LEU A 82 -6.66 -3.86 -3.27
CA LEU A 82 -5.26 -3.46 -3.13
C LEU A 82 -4.49 -3.86 -4.39
N VAL A 83 -3.68 -2.97 -4.94
CA VAL A 83 -2.88 -3.25 -6.13
C VAL A 83 -1.40 -3.15 -5.77
N ASP A 84 -0.68 -4.27 -5.88
CA ASP A 84 0.78 -4.34 -5.70
C ASP A 84 1.48 -4.23 -7.05
N LEU A 85 2.24 -3.15 -7.24
CA LEU A 85 2.91 -2.83 -8.50
C LEU A 85 4.41 -3.10 -8.42
N GLU A 86 5.02 -3.31 -9.57
CA GLU A 86 6.48 -3.33 -9.68
C GLU A 86 7.12 -1.95 -9.36
N GLY A 87 8.46 -1.93 -9.26
CA GLY A 87 9.22 -0.72 -8.92
C GLY A 87 9.59 0.18 -10.09
N THR A 88 9.08 -0.06 -11.30
CA THR A 88 9.41 0.73 -12.50
C THR A 88 8.18 1.43 -13.04
N ALA A 89 8.34 2.71 -13.39
CA ALA A 89 7.29 3.45 -14.08
C ALA A 89 7.08 2.85 -15.49
N ASN A 90 5.87 2.38 -15.75
CA ASN A 90 5.46 1.85 -17.04
C ASN A 90 3.95 2.05 -17.23
N ARG A 91 3.43 1.72 -18.39
CA ARG A 91 2.01 1.90 -18.73
C ARG A 91 1.04 1.13 -17.82
N LEU A 92 1.47 -0.03 -17.30
CA LEU A 92 0.65 -0.79 -16.35
C LEU A 92 0.51 -0.02 -15.04
N VAL A 93 1.61 0.56 -14.54
CA VAL A 93 1.65 1.39 -13.32
C VAL A 93 0.77 2.63 -13.51
N SER A 94 0.92 3.37 -14.59
CA SER A 94 0.09 4.52 -14.94
C SER A 94 -1.40 4.16 -14.94
N ARG A 95 -1.78 3.09 -15.63
CA ARG A 95 -3.17 2.62 -15.69
C ARG A 95 -3.74 2.22 -14.33
N ALA A 96 -2.93 1.65 -13.45
CA ALA A 96 -3.37 1.32 -12.10
C ALA A 96 -3.57 2.59 -11.25
N ILE A 97 -2.63 3.54 -11.32
CA ILE A 97 -2.68 4.81 -10.59
C ILE A 97 -3.95 5.61 -10.98
N THR A 98 -4.32 5.64 -12.26
CA THR A 98 -5.56 6.33 -12.69
C THR A 98 -6.85 5.73 -12.13
N GLN A 99 -6.84 4.50 -11.62
CA GLN A 99 -7.99 3.88 -10.96
C GLN A 99 -7.98 4.06 -9.43
N ALA A 100 -6.92 4.65 -8.86
CA ALA A 100 -6.73 4.72 -7.42
C ALA A 100 -7.67 5.71 -6.73
N ASP A 101 -8.16 5.31 -5.56
CA ASP A 101 -8.76 6.19 -4.56
C ASP A 101 -7.73 6.69 -3.57
N LEU A 102 -6.65 5.94 -3.37
CA LEU A 102 -5.49 6.31 -2.57
C LEU A 102 -4.25 5.62 -3.14
N VAL A 103 -3.18 6.37 -3.36
CA VAL A 103 -1.86 5.81 -3.65
C VAL A 103 -1.01 5.86 -2.38
N ILE A 104 -0.43 4.72 -1.97
CA ILE A 104 0.50 4.66 -0.85
C ILE A 104 1.91 4.42 -1.41
N ILE A 105 2.85 5.29 -1.02
CA ILE A 105 4.23 5.27 -1.47
C ILE A 105 5.12 4.80 -0.32
N PRO A 106 5.54 3.52 -0.28
CA PRO A 106 6.49 3.05 0.72
C PRO A 106 7.88 3.66 0.50
N LEU A 107 8.43 4.20 1.57
CA LEU A 107 9.73 4.85 1.58
C LEU A 107 10.58 4.30 2.74
N GLN A 108 11.81 3.89 2.46
CA GLN A 108 12.79 3.57 3.50
C GLN A 108 13.57 4.84 3.88
N ALA A 109 14.03 4.90 5.12
CA ALA A 109 14.85 6.01 5.60
C ALA A 109 16.29 5.92 5.07
N SER A 110 16.47 6.08 3.76
CA SER A 110 17.78 6.21 3.14
C SER A 110 17.84 7.44 2.22
N ALA A 111 19.04 8.03 2.08
CA ALA A 111 19.23 9.22 1.24
C ALA A 111 18.90 8.98 -0.25
N LEU A 112 18.98 7.73 -0.71
CA LEU A 112 18.61 7.34 -2.07
C LEU A 112 17.09 7.27 -2.27
N ASP A 113 16.34 7.08 -1.18
CA ASP A 113 14.90 6.81 -1.26
C ASP A 113 14.07 8.10 -1.30
N SER A 114 14.57 9.25 -0.84
CA SER A 114 13.89 10.55 -0.98
C SER A 114 13.67 10.94 -2.45
N ASN A 115 14.65 10.69 -3.31
CA ASN A 115 14.51 10.89 -4.76
C ASN A 115 13.46 9.95 -5.39
N GLU A 116 13.32 8.74 -4.86
CA GLU A 116 12.35 7.77 -5.35
C GLU A 116 10.91 8.14 -4.97
N ALA A 117 10.70 8.71 -3.79
CA ALA A 117 9.40 9.27 -3.42
C ALA A 117 9.02 10.44 -4.36
N SER A 118 9.95 11.33 -4.66
CA SER A 118 9.74 12.44 -5.59
C SER A 118 9.35 11.96 -6.99
N LYS A 119 9.98 10.89 -7.50
CA LYS A 119 9.62 10.28 -8.80
C LYS A 119 8.20 9.69 -8.79
N ALA A 120 7.83 9.00 -7.71
CA ALA A 120 6.48 8.46 -7.57
C ALA A 120 5.43 9.57 -7.50
N VAL A 121 5.71 10.66 -6.79
CA VAL A 121 4.84 11.84 -6.74
C VAL A 121 4.74 12.51 -8.10
N ALA A 122 5.86 12.67 -8.82
CA ALA A 122 5.87 13.25 -10.17
C ALA A 122 4.99 12.43 -11.13
N LEU A 123 5.10 11.11 -11.09
CA LEU A 123 4.25 10.22 -11.90
C LEU A 123 2.76 10.39 -11.57
N ILE A 124 2.41 10.52 -10.28
CA ILE A 124 1.00 10.76 -9.88
C ILE A 124 0.51 12.08 -10.45
N ARG A 125 1.32 13.15 -10.39
CA ARG A 125 0.96 14.47 -10.94
C ARG A 125 0.80 14.45 -12.47
N GLU A 126 1.68 13.72 -13.16
CA GLU A 126 1.56 13.51 -14.61
C GLU A 126 0.24 12.79 -14.98
N GLU A 127 -0.14 11.78 -14.18
CA GLU A 127 -1.42 11.10 -14.41
C GLU A 127 -2.64 11.97 -14.08
N GLU A 128 -2.55 12.84 -13.07
CA GLU A 128 -3.60 13.82 -12.75
C GLU A 128 -3.87 14.77 -13.92
N GLU A 129 -2.82 15.22 -14.63
CA GLU A 129 -2.97 16.07 -15.82
C GLU A 129 -3.77 15.38 -16.92
N THR A 130 -3.65 14.07 -17.06
CA THR A 130 -4.42 13.29 -18.05
C THR A 130 -5.89 13.08 -17.68
N LEU A 131 -6.24 13.29 -16.41
CA LEU A 131 -7.56 13.02 -15.84
C LEU A 131 -8.45 14.27 -15.71
N GLU A 132 -8.17 15.30 -16.51
CA GLU A 132 -9.02 16.52 -16.57
C GLU A 132 -9.26 17.19 -15.20
N GLY A 133 -8.25 17.18 -14.33
CA GLY A 133 -8.29 17.80 -13.02
C GLY A 133 -8.72 16.90 -11.86
N ARG A 134 -8.94 15.59 -12.09
CA ARG A 134 -9.15 14.64 -11.01
C ARG A 134 -7.87 14.49 -10.19
N ILE A 135 -7.94 14.88 -8.91
CA ILE A 135 -6.83 14.68 -7.95
C ILE A 135 -6.77 13.21 -7.51
N ILE A 136 -5.58 12.65 -7.53
CA ILE A 136 -5.29 11.30 -7.00
C ILE A 136 -4.67 11.45 -5.62
N PRO A 137 -5.41 11.18 -4.53
CA PRO A 137 -4.85 11.29 -3.19
C PRO A 137 -3.69 10.32 -3.01
N PHE A 138 -2.60 10.79 -2.40
CA PHE A 138 -1.49 9.92 -2.05
C PHE A 138 -0.97 10.19 -0.64
N ARG A 139 -0.27 9.22 -0.08
CA ARG A 139 0.46 9.31 1.19
C ARG A 139 1.78 8.57 1.08
N VAL A 140 2.81 9.12 1.69
CA VAL A 140 4.09 8.41 1.88
C VAL A 140 4.06 7.70 3.22
N ILE A 141 4.41 6.42 3.25
CA ILE A 141 4.58 5.64 4.47
C ILE A 141 6.05 5.27 4.67
N MET A 142 6.59 5.58 5.86
CA MET A 142 7.93 5.14 6.21
C MET A 142 7.93 3.64 6.52
N THR A 143 8.79 2.90 5.84
CA THR A 143 8.92 1.45 5.98
C THR A 143 10.26 1.03 6.57
N ARG A 144 10.33 -0.18 7.15
CA ARG A 144 11.53 -0.74 7.79
C ARG A 144 12.13 0.16 8.87
N THR A 145 11.30 0.96 9.52
CA THR A 145 11.74 1.81 10.62
C THR A 145 11.98 0.98 11.88
N ASN A 146 12.86 1.48 12.74
CA ASN A 146 13.03 0.90 14.07
C ASN A 146 11.95 1.45 15.00
N PRO A 147 11.19 0.61 15.75
CA PRO A 147 10.12 1.10 16.62
C PRO A 147 10.61 1.88 17.84
N LEU A 148 11.88 1.68 18.25
CA LEU A 148 12.46 2.27 19.47
C LEU A 148 13.37 3.48 19.18
N ILE A 149 13.99 3.51 17.99
CA ILE A 149 15.04 4.48 17.69
C ILE A 149 14.73 5.15 16.33
N THR A 150 14.57 6.46 16.37
CA THR A 150 14.57 7.27 15.13
C THR A 150 15.98 7.80 14.89
N THR A 151 16.61 7.37 13.82
CA THR A 151 17.98 7.78 13.47
C THR A 151 18.06 9.26 13.07
N LYS A 152 19.27 9.82 13.06
CA LYS A 152 19.49 11.20 12.59
C LYS A 152 19.08 11.35 11.12
N ILE A 153 19.48 10.40 10.27
CA ILE A 153 19.14 10.37 8.84
C ILE A 153 17.60 10.32 8.65
N GLU A 154 16.91 9.48 9.42
CA GLU A 154 15.46 9.38 9.36
C GLU A 154 14.79 10.72 9.70
N ARG A 155 15.25 11.42 10.74
CA ARG A 155 14.75 12.77 11.10
C ARG A 155 14.99 13.80 10.00
N GLU A 156 16.15 13.75 9.34
CA GLU A 156 16.48 14.65 8.22
C GLU A 156 15.55 14.39 7.02
N ILE A 157 15.22 13.13 6.72
CA ILE A 157 14.27 12.76 5.66
C ILE A 157 12.87 13.25 6.00
N TYR A 158 12.39 13.03 7.23
CA TYR A 158 11.08 13.57 7.67
C TYR A 158 11.01 15.08 7.48
N LYS A 159 12.03 15.81 7.93
CA LYS A 159 12.09 17.26 7.77
C LYS A 159 12.11 17.69 6.30
N SER A 160 12.80 16.94 5.44
CA SER A 160 12.82 17.22 3.99
C SER A 160 11.46 17.01 3.34
N LEU A 161 10.75 15.95 3.72
CA LEU A 161 9.41 15.66 3.20
C LEU A 161 8.38 16.68 3.71
N ASP A 162 8.47 17.09 4.98
CA ASP A 162 7.64 18.12 5.58
C ASP A 162 7.85 19.48 4.90
N ASN A 163 9.10 19.89 4.68
CA ASN A 163 9.43 21.13 3.96
C ASN A 163 8.94 21.11 2.49
N ALA A 164 8.80 19.94 1.90
CA ALA A 164 8.28 19.75 0.54
C ALA A 164 6.75 19.52 0.53
N GLU A 165 6.08 19.68 1.67
CA GLU A 165 4.63 19.48 1.85
C GLU A 165 4.16 18.11 1.36
N VAL A 166 5.01 17.08 1.43
CA VAL A 166 4.67 15.72 1.04
C VAL A 166 3.81 15.09 2.13
N PRO A 167 2.58 14.66 1.83
CA PRO A 167 1.68 14.11 2.84
C PRO A 167 2.15 12.75 3.34
N LEU A 168 2.50 12.69 4.62
CA LEU A 168 2.96 11.48 5.29
C LEU A 168 1.82 10.77 6.00
N MET A 169 1.91 9.44 6.09
CA MET A 169 1.11 8.67 7.04
C MET A 169 1.64 8.86 8.47
N ARG A 170 0.75 8.86 9.44
CA ARG A 170 1.07 8.85 10.88
C ARG A 170 1.71 7.52 11.26
N THR A 171 1.16 6.43 10.75
CA THR A 171 1.65 5.06 10.96
C THR A 171 2.92 4.82 10.14
N ARG A 172 3.89 4.17 10.77
CA ARG A 172 5.11 3.66 10.13
C ARG A 172 5.03 2.15 10.07
N LEU A 173 5.48 1.55 8.99
CA LEU A 173 5.60 0.10 8.94
C LEU A 173 7.00 -0.29 9.44
N HIS A 174 7.04 -0.77 10.69
CA HIS A 174 8.30 -1.15 11.33
C HIS A 174 8.92 -2.41 10.71
N GLU A 175 10.24 -2.54 10.81
CA GLU A 175 10.89 -3.80 10.47
C GLU A 175 10.58 -4.87 11.52
N ARG A 176 9.88 -5.92 11.12
CA ARG A 176 9.45 -7.01 11.99
C ARG A 176 9.80 -8.36 11.40
N GLN A 177 10.27 -9.29 12.24
CA GLN A 177 10.51 -10.66 11.81
C GLN A 177 9.23 -11.36 11.36
N ALA A 178 8.10 -11.05 12.00
CA ALA A 178 6.79 -11.55 11.62
C ALA A 178 6.43 -11.21 10.15
N TYR A 179 6.72 -9.99 9.69
CA TYR A 179 6.47 -9.60 8.30
C TYR A 179 7.35 -10.32 7.27
N LYS A 180 8.53 -10.79 7.68
CA LYS A 180 9.36 -11.67 6.84
C LYS A 180 8.83 -13.10 6.88
N ALA A 181 8.38 -13.55 8.06
CA ALA A 181 7.90 -14.91 8.28
C ALA A 181 6.64 -15.25 7.48
N ILE A 182 5.71 -14.27 7.28
CA ILE A 182 4.51 -14.52 6.48
C ILE A 182 4.83 -14.98 5.05
N PHE A 183 5.85 -14.41 4.40
CA PHE A 183 6.28 -14.82 3.06
C PHE A 183 7.01 -16.16 3.07
N VAL A 184 7.87 -16.42 4.06
CA VAL A 184 8.65 -17.67 4.17
C VAL A 184 7.73 -18.84 4.46
N ARG A 185 6.81 -18.68 5.42
CA ARG A 185 5.87 -19.73 5.86
C ARG A 185 4.60 -19.81 5.01
N LYS A 186 4.32 -18.77 4.22
CA LYS A 186 3.13 -18.61 3.39
C LYS A 186 1.83 -18.79 4.19
N VAL A 187 1.75 -18.11 5.31
CA VAL A 187 0.58 -18.05 6.19
C VAL A 187 0.23 -16.61 6.52
N ALA A 188 -0.94 -16.35 7.09
CA ALA A 188 -1.31 -15.03 7.55
C ALA A 188 -0.58 -14.64 8.84
N LEU A 189 -0.57 -13.36 9.18
CA LEU A 189 0.12 -12.83 10.35
C LEU A 189 -0.40 -13.45 11.65
N ASN A 190 -1.72 -13.59 11.75
CA ASN A 190 -2.41 -14.22 12.88
C ASN A 190 -2.30 -15.76 12.94
N GLU A 191 -1.75 -16.37 11.89
CA GLU A 191 -1.51 -17.82 11.82
C GLU A 191 -0.05 -18.17 12.17
N LEU A 192 0.79 -17.17 12.40
CA LEU A 192 2.16 -17.39 12.80
C LEU A 192 2.23 -17.93 14.23
N ASP A 193 3.24 -18.78 14.48
CA ASP A 193 3.50 -19.32 15.80
C ASP A 193 3.88 -18.21 16.79
N ALA A 194 3.32 -18.26 18.00
CA ALA A 194 3.55 -17.28 19.06
C ALA A 194 5.03 -17.16 19.50
N SER A 195 5.88 -18.15 19.14
CA SER A 195 7.33 -18.06 19.38
C SER A 195 8.05 -17.03 18.50
N ILE A 196 7.37 -16.48 17.48
CA ILE A 196 7.96 -15.42 16.67
C ILE A 196 8.02 -14.13 17.47
N ASN A 197 9.25 -13.68 17.73
CA ASN A 197 9.50 -12.49 18.54
C ASN A 197 8.80 -11.25 17.96
N GLY A 198 8.04 -10.57 18.80
CA GLY A 198 7.33 -9.33 18.48
C GLY A 198 6.12 -9.52 17.56
N LEU A 199 5.48 -10.70 17.55
CA LEU A 199 4.28 -10.97 16.77
C LEU A 199 3.12 -10.05 17.17
N ASP A 200 2.82 -9.89 18.45
CA ASP A 200 1.75 -9.01 18.92
C ASP A 200 1.97 -7.57 18.47
N ALA A 201 3.18 -7.06 18.64
CA ALA A 201 3.54 -5.71 18.18
C ALA A 201 3.52 -5.57 16.64
N ALA A 202 3.67 -6.65 15.89
CA ALA A 202 3.48 -6.66 14.44
C ALA A 202 1.98 -6.61 14.09
N MET A 203 1.14 -7.34 14.82
CA MET A 203 -0.32 -7.30 14.63
C MET A 203 -0.90 -5.92 14.98
N GLU A 204 -0.48 -5.33 16.11
CA GLU A 204 -0.85 -3.96 16.49
C GLU A 204 -0.44 -2.93 15.43
N ASN A 205 0.79 -3.03 14.89
CA ASN A 205 1.26 -2.14 13.85
C ASN A 205 0.50 -2.31 12.53
N ALA A 206 0.11 -3.55 12.20
CA ALA A 206 -0.73 -3.84 11.03
C ALA A 206 -2.15 -3.29 11.19
N ALA A 207 -2.74 -3.42 12.38
CA ALA A 207 -4.06 -2.86 12.71
C ALA A 207 -4.06 -1.32 12.62
N ALA A 208 -3.07 -0.65 13.21
CA ALA A 208 -2.93 0.80 13.12
C ALA A 208 -2.79 1.29 11.66
N LEU A 209 -2.10 0.52 10.81
CA LEU A 209 -2.02 0.83 9.38
C LEU A 209 -3.39 0.74 8.71
N ALA A 210 -4.17 -0.31 9.00
CA ALA A 210 -5.50 -0.49 8.42
C ALA A 210 -6.47 0.60 8.88
N GLU A 211 -6.48 0.94 10.17
CA GLU A 211 -7.30 2.01 10.73
C GLU A 211 -7.01 3.35 10.05
N GLU A 212 -5.75 3.72 9.91
CA GLU A 212 -5.39 4.99 9.25
C GLU A 212 -5.80 5.01 7.76
N VAL A 213 -5.68 3.88 7.06
CA VAL A 213 -6.13 3.78 5.66
C VAL A 213 -7.65 3.91 5.56
N ILE A 214 -8.40 3.31 6.47
CA ILE A 214 -9.86 3.45 6.55
C ILE A 214 -10.23 4.92 6.77
N ASP A 215 -9.59 5.61 7.72
CA ASP A 215 -9.81 7.03 8.01
C ASP A 215 -9.56 7.91 6.78
N LEU A 216 -8.46 7.67 6.06
CA LEU A 216 -8.10 8.42 4.85
C LEU A 216 -9.14 8.23 3.73
N ILE A 217 -9.64 7.03 3.54
CA ILE A 217 -10.68 6.74 2.55
C ILE A 217 -12.01 7.37 2.96
N ALA A 218 -12.40 7.30 4.24
CA ALA A 218 -13.62 7.90 4.75
C ALA A 218 -13.61 9.44 4.61
N ALA A 219 -12.49 10.08 4.92
CA ALA A 219 -12.33 11.53 4.77
C ALA A 219 -12.49 11.99 3.30
N LYS A 220 -11.92 11.23 2.35
CA LYS A 220 -12.11 11.51 0.91
C LYS A 220 -13.57 11.43 0.50
N GLN A 221 -14.29 10.40 0.97
CA GLN A 221 -15.69 10.20 0.62
C GLN A 221 -16.61 11.29 1.22
N ALA A 222 -16.28 11.83 2.38
CA ALA A 222 -16.98 12.93 3.01
C ALA A 222 -16.79 14.26 2.23
N GLY A 223 -15.54 14.60 1.89
CA GLY A 223 -15.24 15.81 1.10
C GLY A 223 -15.86 15.80 -0.29
N GLY A 224 -15.87 14.67 -1.00
CA GLY A 224 -16.50 14.56 -2.32
C GLY A 224 -18.04 14.66 -2.30
N LYS A 225 -18.69 14.46 -1.14
CA LYS A 225 -20.14 14.66 -0.99
C LYS A 225 -20.49 16.14 -0.81
N GLU A 226 -19.64 16.93 -0.16
CA GLU A 226 -19.84 18.36 0.03
C GLU A 226 -19.69 19.15 -1.28
N GLU A 227 -18.74 18.79 -2.13
CA GLU A 227 -18.58 19.41 -3.46
C GLU A 227 -19.78 19.14 -4.37
N ASN A 228 -20.36 17.93 -4.36
CA ASN A 228 -21.52 17.58 -5.18
C ASN A 228 -22.85 18.11 -4.62
N ALA A 229 -22.90 18.58 -3.38
CA ALA A 229 -24.11 19.19 -2.79
C ALA A 229 -24.21 20.69 -3.08
N HIS A 230 -23.18 21.31 -3.63
CA HIS A 230 -23.09 22.73 -3.95
C HIS A 230 -22.98 23.01 -5.45
N ALA A 231 -23.04 21.99 -6.30
CA ALA A 231 -23.09 22.05 -7.77
C ALA A 231 -24.52 21.77 -8.27
#